data_741e6b2f714f249a32c2e755df2f2546
#
_entry.id   741e6b2f714f249a32c2e755df2f2546
#
_cell.length_a   1.000
_cell.length_b   1.000
_cell.length_c   1.000
_cell.angle_alpha   90.00
_cell.angle_beta   90.00
_cell.angle_gamma   90.00
#
_symmetry.space_group_name_H-M   'P 1'
#
loop_
_entity.id
_entity.type
_entity.pdbx_description
1 polymer ?
#
loop_
_entity_poly.entity_id
_entity_poly.type
_entity_poly.pdbx_seq_one_letter_code
_entity_poly.pdbx_strand_id
1 'polypeptide(L)'
;MTLKIINKSNIRQSSVRKKTASRICAVQVLYEYSFCLNNIDYIIKYFFENYLNPILLDLNIKKIDEDLFYSIIKGVNENNLKIDKIITENLSEKWSLERLSKTEIVVFRLAVYELCFKQTFSKQTIINEYISIFEAFGGNTDFANGILENISQNKNDK
;
A
#
# COMPACT_ATOMS: atom_id res chain seq x y z
N MET A 1 -2.14 20.27 -2.49
CA MET A 1 -1.55 18.95 -2.33
C MET A 1 -1.76 18.14 -3.58
N THR A 2 -0.70 17.64 -4.15
CA THR A 2 -0.79 16.92 -5.42
C THR A 2 -0.93 15.43 -5.11
N LEU A 3 -2.10 14.86 -5.36
CA LEU A 3 -2.24 13.42 -5.40
C LEU A 3 -1.36 12.90 -6.54
N LYS A 4 -0.59 11.87 -6.24
CA LYS A 4 0.20 11.22 -7.27
C LYS A 4 -0.76 10.54 -8.25
N ILE A 5 -0.78 11.03 -9.49
CA ILE A 5 -1.65 10.47 -10.52
C ILE A 5 -1.19 9.05 -10.83
N ILE A 6 -2.10 8.10 -10.71
CA ILE A 6 -1.84 6.71 -11.05
C ILE A 6 -1.70 6.61 -12.56
N ASN A 7 -0.59 6.09 -13.04
CA ASN A 7 -0.39 5.89 -14.47
C ASN A 7 -1.24 4.71 -14.94
N LYS A 8 -2.35 5.01 -15.63
CA LYS A 8 -3.30 4.03 -16.14
C LYS A 8 -2.68 2.97 -17.05
N SER A 9 -1.60 3.31 -17.74
CA SER A 9 -0.94 2.36 -18.65
C SER A 9 -0.27 1.19 -17.91
N ASN A 10 0.00 1.36 -16.62
CA ASN A 10 0.67 0.36 -15.80
C ASN A 10 -0.32 -0.56 -15.07
N ILE A 11 -1.61 -0.23 -15.07
CA ILE A 11 -2.64 -1.09 -14.52
C ILE A 11 -3.26 -1.87 -15.69
N ARG A 12 -3.17 -3.19 -15.66
CA ARG A 12 -3.80 -4.02 -16.68
C ARG A 12 -5.27 -3.62 -16.82
N GLN A 13 -5.72 -3.34 -18.04
CA GLN A 13 -7.09 -2.85 -18.35
C GLN A 13 -8.21 -3.83 -17.99
N SER A 14 -7.90 -5.05 -17.55
CA SER A 14 -8.90 -6.01 -17.12
C SER A 14 -9.33 -5.70 -15.69
N SER A 15 -10.58 -5.30 -15.53
CA SER A 15 -11.32 -5.18 -14.25
C SER A 15 -10.47 -5.10 -12.98
N VAL A 16 -10.04 -3.88 -12.64
CA VAL A 16 -9.48 -3.63 -11.32
C VAL A 16 -10.53 -4.04 -10.30
N ARG A 17 -10.20 -4.99 -9.45
CA ARG A 17 -11.10 -5.49 -8.41
C ARG A 17 -11.28 -4.42 -7.33
N LYS A 18 -12.42 -4.47 -6.63
CA LYS A 18 -12.70 -3.58 -5.50
C LYS A 18 -11.58 -3.58 -4.47
N LYS A 19 -10.98 -4.75 -4.21
CA LYS A 19 -9.88 -4.91 -3.25
C LYS A 19 -8.62 -4.20 -3.69
N THR A 20 -8.25 -4.32 -4.96
CA THR A 20 -7.11 -3.59 -5.52
C THR A 20 -7.32 -2.08 -5.40
N ALA A 21 -8.51 -1.61 -5.74
CA ALA A 21 -8.87 -0.20 -5.60
C ALA A 21 -8.80 0.27 -4.14
N SER A 22 -9.26 -0.57 -3.20
CA SER A 22 -9.17 -0.26 -1.76
C SER A 22 -7.73 -0.07 -1.32
N ARG A 23 -6.81 -0.92 -1.80
CA ARG A 23 -5.38 -0.81 -1.52
C ARG A 23 -4.77 0.45 -2.11
N ILE A 24 -5.12 0.77 -3.36
CA ILE A 24 -4.66 2.01 -4.01
C ILE A 24 -5.14 3.24 -3.23
N CYS A 25 -6.40 3.27 -2.82
CA CYS A 25 -6.94 4.36 -2.01
C CYS A 25 -6.24 4.46 -0.65
N ALA A 26 -5.93 3.32 -0.02
CA ALA A 26 -5.21 3.30 1.24
C ALA A 26 -3.79 3.88 1.10
N VAL A 27 -3.11 3.60 -0.01
CA VAL A 27 -1.80 4.21 -0.32
C VAL A 27 -1.93 5.74 -0.35
N GLN A 28 -2.94 6.25 -1.05
CA GLN A 28 -3.16 7.70 -1.16
C GLN A 28 -3.40 8.34 0.20
N VAL A 29 -4.26 7.75 1.01
CA VAL A 29 -4.60 8.27 2.35
C VAL A 29 -3.37 8.25 3.27
N LEU A 30 -2.63 7.15 3.32
CA LEU A 30 -1.46 7.05 4.18
C LEU A 30 -0.30 7.92 3.69
N TYR A 31 -0.17 8.11 2.38
CA TYR A 31 0.78 9.05 1.82
C TYR A 31 0.49 10.47 2.32
N GLU A 32 -0.77 10.90 2.25
CA GLU A 32 -1.17 12.20 2.77
C GLU A 32 -0.95 12.32 4.27
N TYR A 33 -1.34 11.30 5.01
CA TYR A 33 -1.16 11.25 6.45
C TYR A 33 0.31 11.42 6.86
N SER A 34 1.25 10.95 6.05
CA SER A 34 2.68 11.08 6.33
C SER A 34 3.20 12.53 6.32
N PHE A 35 2.48 13.44 5.69
CA PHE A 35 2.83 14.87 5.61
C PHE A 35 1.99 15.77 6.50
N CYS A 36 0.87 15.29 6.98
CA CYS A 36 -0.11 16.08 7.72
C CYS A 36 -0.11 15.72 9.19
N LEU A 37 -0.24 16.73 10.05
CA LEU A 37 -0.43 16.53 11.49
C LEU A 37 -1.90 16.32 11.85
N ASN A 38 -2.78 16.21 10.85
CA ASN A 38 -4.20 16.01 11.06
C ASN A 38 -4.53 14.58 11.51
N ASN A 39 -5.68 14.42 12.15
CA ASN A 39 -6.22 13.13 12.50
C ASN A 39 -6.49 12.29 11.24
N ILE A 40 -6.20 10.99 11.29
CA ILE A 40 -6.38 10.08 10.17
C ILE A 40 -7.85 10.04 9.70
N ASP A 41 -8.81 10.11 10.62
CA ASP A 41 -10.23 10.09 10.27
C ASP A 41 -10.63 11.31 9.46
N TYR A 42 -10.06 12.47 9.77
CA TYR A 42 -10.26 13.70 8.99
C TYR A 42 -9.71 13.53 7.56
N ILE A 43 -8.53 12.94 7.43
CA ILE A 43 -7.91 12.71 6.13
C ILE A 43 -8.75 11.75 5.29
N ILE A 44 -9.25 10.68 5.89
CA ILE A 44 -10.12 9.71 5.20
C ILE A 44 -11.41 10.40 4.73
N LYS A 45 -12.05 11.18 5.60
CA LYS A 45 -13.27 11.91 5.25
C LYS A 45 -13.03 12.86 4.07
N TYR A 46 -11.96 13.63 4.15
CA TYR A 46 -11.57 14.57 3.09
C TYR A 46 -11.29 13.83 1.78
N PHE A 47 -10.61 12.68 1.86
CA PHE A 47 -10.34 11.83 0.70
C PHE A 47 -11.63 11.35 0.03
N PHE A 48 -12.58 10.84 0.81
CA PHE A 48 -13.85 10.38 0.27
C PHE A 48 -14.65 11.49 -0.39
N GLU A 49 -14.66 12.67 0.20
CA GLU A 49 -15.40 13.80 -0.32
C GLU A 49 -14.80 14.40 -1.61
N ASN A 50 -13.48 14.35 -1.77
CA ASN A 50 -12.80 15.11 -2.81
C ASN A 50 -12.07 14.25 -3.85
N TYR A 51 -11.64 13.03 -3.52
CA TYR A 51 -10.74 12.25 -4.37
C TYR A 51 -11.24 10.87 -4.75
N LEU A 52 -12.16 10.28 -3.99
CA LEU A 52 -12.62 8.91 -4.24
C LEU A 52 -13.30 8.78 -5.61
N ASN A 53 -14.26 9.65 -5.91
CA ASN A 53 -15.03 9.54 -7.16
C ASN A 53 -14.16 9.63 -8.42
N PRO A 54 -13.21 10.59 -8.54
CA PRO A 54 -12.29 10.59 -9.67
C PRO A 54 -11.49 9.30 -9.82
N ILE A 55 -11.03 8.72 -8.71
CA ILE A 55 -10.27 7.46 -8.73
C ILE A 55 -11.16 6.30 -9.20
N LEU A 56 -12.38 6.21 -8.70
CA LEU A 56 -13.34 5.18 -9.12
C LEU A 56 -13.64 5.26 -10.62
N LEU A 57 -13.84 6.47 -11.13
CA LEU A 57 -14.04 6.69 -12.56
C LEU A 57 -12.82 6.25 -13.37
N ASP A 58 -11.62 6.63 -12.93
CA ASP A 58 -10.37 6.27 -13.59
C ASP A 58 -10.14 4.76 -13.62
N LEU A 59 -10.50 4.07 -12.56
CA LEU A 59 -10.35 2.62 -12.46
C LEU A 59 -11.54 1.84 -13.05
N ASN A 60 -12.58 2.56 -13.48
CA ASN A 60 -13.81 2.00 -14.03
C ASN A 60 -14.48 1.00 -13.09
N ILE A 61 -14.61 1.39 -11.82
CA ILE A 61 -15.30 0.61 -10.79
C ILE A 61 -16.33 1.49 -10.07
N LYS A 62 -17.35 0.86 -9.49
CA LYS A 62 -18.45 1.59 -8.82
C LYS A 62 -18.14 1.95 -7.38
N LYS A 63 -17.42 1.09 -6.66
CA LYS A 63 -17.11 1.27 -5.24
C LYS A 63 -15.88 0.45 -4.85
N ILE A 64 -15.24 0.85 -3.74
CA ILE A 64 -14.16 0.09 -3.12
C ILE A 64 -14.73 -0.93 -2.12
N ASP A 65 -13.86 -1.85 -1.66
CA ASP A 65 -14.13 -2.69 -0.48
C ASP A 65 -13.75 -1.86 0.75
N GLU A 66 -14.75 -1.24 1.39
CA GLU A 66 -14.51 -0.34 2.53
C GLU A 66 -13.96 -1.08 3.74
N ASP A 67 -14.42 -2.30 4.00
CA ASP A 67 -13.91 -3.09 5.13
C ASP A 67 -12.41 -3.34 5.01
N LEU A 68 -11.96 -3.73 3.83
CA LEU A 68 -10.53 -3.90 3.58
C LEU A 68 -9.77 -2.57 3.72
N PHE A 69 -10.31 -1.51 3.12
CA PHE A 69 -9.70 -0.17 3.17
C PHE A 69 -9.44 0.28 4.61
N TYR A 70 -10.47 0.26 5.47
CA TYR A 70 -10.32 0.67 6.87
C TYR A 70 -9.43 -0.28 7.66
N SER A 71 -9.55 -1.58 7.42
CA SER A 71 -8.75 -2.61 8.10
C SER A 71 -7.24 -2.41 7.88
N ILE A 72 -6.82 -2.19 6.64
CA ILE A 72 -5.38 -2.05 6.36
C ILE A 72 -4.81 -0.71 6.81
N ILE A 73 -5.57 0.37 6.71
CA ILE A 73 -5.15 1.69 7.24
C ILE A 73 -4.97 1.62 8.75
N LYS A 74 -6.00 1.12 9.45
CA LYS A 74 -5.96 0.99 10.91
C LYS A 74 -4.83 0.06 11.35
N GLY A 75 -4.69 -1.08 10.67
CA GLY A 75 -3.67 -2.06 10.99
C GLY A 75 -2.25 -1.51 10.86
N VAL A 76 -1.97 -0.79 9.79
CA VAL A 76 -0.67 -0.12 9.60
C VAL A 76 -0.44 0.91 10.70
N ASN A 77 -1.43 1.73 11.00
CA ASN A 77 -1.31 2.79 11.99
C ASN A 77 -1.03 2.24 13.40
N GLU A 78 -1.71 1.16 13.77
CA GLU A 78 -1.54 0.50 15.09
C GLU A 78 -0.23 -0.28 15.21
N ASN A 79 0.33 -0.76 14.11
CA ASN A 79 1.51 -1.64 14.11
C ASN A 79 2.74 -1.00 13.44
N ASN A 80 2.75 0.31 13.31
CA ASN A 80 3.74 1.04 12.51
C ASN A 80 5.18 0.71 12.91
N LEU A 81 5.50 0.71 14.21
CA LEU A 81 6.86 0.45 14.68
C LEU A 81 7.31 -0.99 14.36
N LYS A 82 6.43 -1.97 14.56
CA LYS A 82 6.73 -3.37 14.27
C LYS A 82 6.90 -3.59 12.76
N ILE A 83 6.06 -2.95 11.96
CA ILE A 83 6.12 -3.03 10.50
C ILE A 83 7.44 -2.43 10.01
N ASP A 84 7.81 -1.24 10.48
CA ASP A 84 9.05 -0.57 10.08
C ASP A 84 10.28 -1.40 10.46
N LYS A 85 10.25 -2.07 11.59
CA LYS A 85 11.31 -2.99 12.00
C LYS A 85 11.45 -4.15 11.00
N ILE A 86 10.33 -4.78 10.62
CA ILE A 86 10.34 -5.88 9.64
C ILE A 86 10.92 -5.40 8.30
N ILE A 87 10.50 -4.23 7.82
CA ILE A 87 11.03 -3.67 6.58
C ILE A 87 12.54 -3.47 6.69
N THR A 88 12.99 -2.79 7.75
CA THR A 88 14.41 -2.47 7.97
C THR A 88 15.27 -3.72 8.00
N GLU A 89 14.82 -4.77 8.68
CA GLU A 89 15.55 -6.05 8.79
C GLU A 89 15.69 -6.77 7.44
N ASN A 90 14.86 -6.45 6.47
CA ASN A 90 14.87 -7.07 5.14
C ASN A 90 15.46 -6.18 4.04
N LEU A 91 15.88 -4.95 4.38
CA LEU A 91 16.66 -4.10 3.50
C LEU A 91 18.13 -4.51 3.52
N SER A 92 18.82 -4.38 2.37
CA SER A 92 20.27 -4.57 2.35
C SER A 92 20.97 -3.41 3.08
N GLU A 93 22.23 -3.60 3.44
CA GLU A 93 23.05 -2.60 4.15
C GLU A 93 23.11 -1.24 3.42
N LYS A 94 22.91 -1.25 2.10
CA LYS A 94 22.93 -0.03 1.28
C LYS A 94 21.65 0.79 1.38
N TRP A 95 20.60 0.24 1.97
CA TRP A 95 19.28 0.86 2.03
C TRP A 95 18.83 1.08 3.47
N SER A 96 18.13 2.19 3.68
CA SER A 96 17.44 2.51 4.95
C SER A 96 16.06 3.06 4.60
N LEU A 97 15.17 3.11 5.59
CA LEU A 97 13.83 3.69 5.38
C LEU A 97 13.91 5.13 4.87
N GLU A 98 14.88 5.92 5.37
CA GLU A 98 15.04 7.32 4.94
C GLU A 98 15.42 7.47 3.48
N ARG A 99 16.01 6.44 2.87
CA ARG A 99 16.40 6.45 1.44
C ARG A 99 15.26 6.05 0.51
N LEU A 100 14.19 5.48 1.05
CA LEU A 100 13.00 5.15 0.29
C LEU A 100 12.12 6.38 0.12
N SER A 101 11.41 6.48 -1.01
CA SER A 101 10.40 7.53 -1.18
C SER A 101 9.25 7.30 -0.20
N LYS A 102 8.49 8.36 0.11
CA LYS A 102 7.31 8.24 0.97
C LYS A 102 6.28 7.25 0.40
N THR A 103 6.12 7.23 -0.91
CA THR A 103 5.21 6.30 -1.58
C THR A 103 5.68 4.86 -1.39
N GLU A 104 6.97 4.59 -1.61
CA GLU A 104 7.54 3.24 -1.41
C GLU A 104 7.34 2.76 0.02
N ILE A 105 7.63 3.61 1.01
CA ILE A 105 7.44 3.27 2.42
C ILE A 105 5.98 2.91 2.70
N VAL A 106 5.03 3.70 2.22
CA VAL A 106 3.60 3.44 2.43
C VAL A 106 3.17 2.13 1.80
N VAL A 107 3.59 1.85 0.57
CA VAL A 107 3.25 0.59 -0.11
C VAL A 107 3.85 -0.60 0.64
N PHE A 108 5.11 -0.52 1.07
CA PHE A 108 5.73 -1.57 1.88
C PHE A 108 5.01 -1.80 3.20
N ARG A 109 4.63 -0.74 3.90
CA ARG A 109 3.90 -0.85 5.17
C ARG A 109 2.58 -1.60 5.01
N LEU A 110 1.82 -1.27 3.98
CA LEU A 110 0.55 -1.95 3.68
C LEU A 110 0.79 -3.43 3.32
N ALA A 111 1.78 -3.70 2.47
CA ALA A 111 2.11 -5.07 2.07
C ALA A 111 2.54 -5.92 3.27
N VAL A 112 3.42 -5.39 4.11
CA VAL A 112 3.88 -6.09 5.32
C VAL A 112 2.74 -6.34 6.29
N TYR A 113 1.85 -5.38 6.45
CA TYR A 113 0.67 -5.58 7.30
C TYR A 113 -0.17 -6.75 6.81
N GLU A 114 -0.50 -6.81 5.53
CA GLU A 114 -1.30 -7.92 4.99
C GLU A 114 -0.54 -9.26 5.01
N LEU A 115 0.78 -9.25 4.76
CA LEU A 115 1.59 -10.47 4.78
C LEU A 115 1.78 -11.05 6.18
N CYS A 116 2.02 -10.20 7.17
CA CYS A 116 2.52 -10.64 8.47
C CYS A 116 1.48 -10.55 9.58
N PHE A 117 0.51 -9.67 9.49
CA PHE A 117 -0.46 -9.41 10.55
C PHE A 117 -1.86 -9.88 10.19
N LYS A 118 -2.37 -9.43 9.05
CA LYS A 118 -3.75 -9.73 8.64
C LYS A 118 -3.91 -11.15 8.12
N GLN A 119 -3.06 -11.58 7.21
CA GLN A 119 -2.98 -12.96 6.69
C GLN A 119 -4.30 -13.53 6.12
N THR A 120 -5.15 -12.68 5.58
CA THR A 120 -6.45 -13.09 5.01
C THR A 120 -6.28 -13.76 3.64
N PHE A 121 -5.28 -13.34 2.87
CA PHE A 121 -5.00 -13.84 1.53
C PHE A 121 -3.69 -14.60 1.49
N SER A 122 -3.48 -15.41 0.44
CA SER A 122 -2.21 -16.10 0.26
C SER A 122 -1.07 -15.10 0.09
N LYS A 123 0.13 -15.51 0.51
CA LYS A 123 1.34 -14.69 0.36
C LYS A 123 1.55 -14.27 -1.10
N GLN A 124 1.37 -15.21 -2.04
CA GLN A 124 1.56 -14.93 -3.45
C GLN A 124 0.56 -13.90 -3.97
N THR A 125 -0.70 -13.97 -3.53
CA THR A 125 -1.72 -12.99 -3.88
C THR A 125 -1.32 -11.60 -3.39
N ILE A 126 -0.90 -11.48 -2.14
CA ILE A 126 -0.50 -10.20 -1.55
C ILE A 126 0.72 -9.61 -2.27
N ILE A 127 1.74 -10.43 -2.52
CA ILE A 127 2.94 -9.97 -3.22
C ILE A 127 2.57 -9.46 -4.62
N ASN A 128 1.80 -10.24 -5.37
CA ASN A 128 1.40 -9.85 -6.73
C ASN A 128 0.60 -8.55 -6.74
N GLU A 129 -0.33 -8.38 -5.80
CA GLU A 129 -1.13 -7.15 -5.67
C GLU A 129 -0.25 -5.94 -5.42
N TYR A 130 0.65 -6.02 -4.45
CA TYR A 130 1.48 -4.87 -4.08
C TYR A 130 2.59 -4.58 -5.10
N ILE A 131 3.09 -5.59 -5.81
CA ILE A 131 4.01 -5.36 -6.95
C ILE A 131 3.29 -4.57 -8.05
N SER A 132 2.06 -4.92 -8.37
CA SER A 132 1.26 -4.17 -9.34
C SER A 132 1.02 -2.72 -8.90
N ILE A 133 0.79 -2.50 -7.60
CA ILE A 133 0.63 -1.16 -7.03
C ILE A 133 1.96 -0.38 -7.10
N PHE A 134 3.09 -1.02 -6.77
CA PHE A 134 4.42 -0.42 -6.94
C PHE A 134 4.63 0.07 -8.36
N GLU A 135 4.32 -0.78 -9.33
CA GLU A 135 4.45 -0.45 -10.75
C GLU A 135 3.56 0.74 -11.12
N ALA A 136 2.31 0.75 -10.65
CA ALA A 136 1.35 1.82 -10.90
C ALA A 136 1.84 3.18 -10.37
N PHE A 137 2.59 3.19 -9.27
CA PHE A 137 3.18 4.40 -8.69
C PHE A 137 4.60 4.70 -9.20
N GLY A 138 5.10 3.93 -10.17
CA GLY A 138 6.42 4.16 -10.78
C GLY A 138 7.60 3.62 -9.97
N GLY A 139 7.36 2.70 -9.05
CA GLY A 139 8.42 2.08 -8.24
C GLY A 139 9.20 0.99 -8.96
N ASN A 140 10.35 0.60 -8.40
CA ASN A 140 11.16 -0.51 -8.90
C ASN A 140 10.57 -1.83 -8.44
N THR A 141 9.95 -2.56 -9.37
CA THR A 141 9.24 -3.81 -9.06
C THR A 141 10.19 -4.96 -8.67
N ASP A 142 11.38 -5.05 -9.26
CA ASP A 142 12.35 -6.08 -8.91
C ASP A 142 12.85 -5.92 -7.47
N PHE A 143 13.15 -4.68 -7.09
CA PHE A 143 13.54 -4.32 -5.73
C PHE A 143 12.44 -4.69 -4.72
N ALA A 144 11.21 -4.27 -5.02
CA ALA A 144 10.06 -4.53 -4.16
C ALA A 144 9.78 -6.03 -4.04
N ASN A 145 9.82 -6.76 -5.15
CA ASN A 145 9.60 -8.21 -5.16
C ASN A 145 10.61 -8.94 -4.28
N GLY A 146 11.89 -8.58 -4.40
CA GLY A 146 12.95 -9.17 -3.58
C GLY A 146 12.71 -9.00 -2.09
N ILE A 147 12.35 -7.79 -1.68
CA ILE A 147 12.07 -7.49 -0.26
C ILE A 147 10.83 -8.24 0.23
N LEU A 148 9.74 -8.21 -0.51
CA LEU A 148 8.49 -8.87 -0.08
C LEU A 148 8.64 -10.39 -0.03
N GLU A 149 9.37 -10.99 -0.97
CA GLU A 149 9.67 -12.42 -0.95
C GLU A 149 10.50 -12.79 0.29
N ASN A 150 11.53 -12.01 0.61
CA ASN A 150 12.34 -12.23 1.82
C ASN A 150 11.49 -12.16 3.08
N ILE A 151 10.64 -11.15 3.19
CA ILE A 151 9.73 -10.99 4.35
C ILE A 151 8.80 -12.20 4.45
N SER A 152 8.25 -12.67 3.34
CA SER A 152 7.34 -13.81 3.32
C SER A 152 8.01 -15.12 3.74
N GLN A 153 9.29 -15.30 3.39
CA GLN A 153 10.09 -16.46 3.75
C GLN A 153 10.54 -16.44 5.19
N ASN A 154 11.05 -15.32 5.70
CA ASN A 154 11.55 -15.19 7.06
C ASN A 154 10.46 -15.45 8.12
N LYS A 155 9.21 -15.30 7.76
CA LYS A 155 8.09 -15.59 8.64
C LYS A 155 7.87 -17.08 8.86
N ASN A 156 8.33 -17.93 7.95
CA ASN A 156 8.18 -19.38 8.07
C ASN A 156 9.17 -20.00 9.05
N ASP A 157 10.19 -19.24 9.46
CA ASP A 157 11.27 -19.71 10.33
C ASP A 157 11.01 -19.39 11.83
N LYS A 158 9.81 -18.90 12.16
CA LYS A 158 9.44 -18.58 13.54
C LYS A 158 8.30 -19.44 14.04
#